data_50d20410852551e0f9b33b105cbfa63b
#
_entry.id   50d20410852551e0f9b33b105cbfa63b
#
_cell.length_a   1.000
_cell.length_b   1.000
_cell.length_c   1.000
_cell.angle_alpha   90.00
_cell.angle_beta   90.00
_cell.angle_gamma   90.00
#
_symmetry.space_group_name_H-M   'P 1'
#
loop_
_entity.id
_entity.type
_entity.pdbx_description
1 polymer ?
#
loop_
_entity_poly.entity_id
_entity_poly.type
_entity_poly.pdbx_seq_one_letter_code
_entity_poly.pdbx_strand_id
1 'polypeptide(L)' 'MDNELLIKKLNFKSRRGMKETTFVVKNFLKNFSKMNIDEKTELIELLEMNDQDLFDLIFKKKELFVSKFPNLKKFAY' A
#
# COMPACT_ATOMS: atom_id res chain seq x y z
N MET A 1 -5.23 14.07 -13.65
CA MET A 1 -4.06 13.92 -12.75
C MET A 1 -2.95 13.21 -13.50
N ASP A 2 -1.76 13.72 -13.38
CA ASP A 2 -0.59 13.10 -14.02
C ASP A 2 -0.21 11.83 -13.26
N ASN A 3 -0.36 10.68 -13.92
CA ASN A 3 -0.03 9.39 -13.30
C ASN A 3 1.46 9.27 -12.97
N GLU A 4 2.33 9.86 -13.78
CA GLU A 4 3.76 9.81 -13.49
C GLU A 4 4.10 10.56 -12.22
N LEU A 5 3.51 11.72 -12.00
CA LEU A 5 3.73 12.50 -10.78
C LEU A 5 3.20 11.75 -9.57
N LEU A 6 2.03 11.14 -9.69
CA LEU A 6 1.45 10.35 -8.61
C LEU A 6 2.32 9.15 -8.28
N ILE A 7 2.81 8.44 -9.29
CA ILE A 7 3.70 7.28 -9.09
C ILE A 7 4.99 7.70 -8.39
N LYS A 8 5.59 8.82 -8.78
CA LYS A 8 6.79 9.35 -8.12
C LYS A 8 6.53 9.66 -6.66
N LYS A 9 5.40 10.29 -6.36
CA LYS A 9 5.02 10.60 -4.99
C LYS A 9 4.83 9.34 -4.16
N LEU A 10 4.17 8.32 -4.72
CA LEU A 10 3.95 7.05 -4.03
C LEU A 10 5.26 6.30 -3.84
N ASN A 11 6.17 6.34 -4.81
CA ASN A 11 7.49 5.72 -4.67
C ASN A 11 8.28 6.37 -3.54
N PHE A 12 8.19 7.68 -3.41
CA PHE A 12 8.84 8.38 -2.30
C PHE A 12 8.25 7.92 -0.97
N LYS A 13 6.93 7.85 -0.88
CA LYS A 13 6.25 7.40 0.34
C LYS A 13 6.47 5.92 0.64
N SER A 14 6.90 5.13 -0.34
CA SER A 14 7.18 3.70 -0.14
C SER A 14 8.47 3.45 0.61
N ARG A 15 9.31 4.46 0.77
CA ARG A 15 10.57 4.33 1.50
C ARG A 15 10.31 4.38 2.99
N ARG A 16 10.07 3.22 3.56
CA ARG A 16 9.74 3.07 4.97
C ARG A 16 10.99 2.73 5.78
N GLY A 17 10.91 2.96 7.09
CA GLY A 17 11.99 2.61 8.00
C GLY A 17 12.15 1.11 8.19
N MET A 18 11.10 0.34 7.94
CA MET A 18 11.13 -1.11 8.04
C MET A 18 11.27 -1.75 6.67
N LYS A 19 12.18 -2.72 6.57
CA LYS A 19 12.43 -3.47 5.34
C LYS A 19 11.19 -4.20 4.85
N GLU A 20 10.50 -4.84 5.79
CA GLU A 20 9.32 -5.64 5.51
C GLU A 20 8.18 -4.80 4.93
N THR A 21 7.90 -3.65 5.53
CA THR A 21 6.85 -2.77 5.03
C THR A 21 7.24 -2.15 3.69
N THR A 22 8.51 -1.80 3.52
CA THR A 22 9.01 -1.28 2.25
C THR A 22 8.81 -2.30 1.14
N PHE A 23 9.13 -3.56 1.41
CA PHE A 23 8.97 -4.63 0.43
C PHE A 23 7.51 -4.77 -0.01
N VAL A 24 6.58 -4.81 0.95
CA VAL A 24 5.17 -4.96 0.65
C VAL A 24 4.63 -3.78 -0.13
N VAL A 25 4.99 -2.56 0.28
CA VAL A 25 4.53 -1.35 -0.41
C VAL A 25 5.05 -1.30 -1.84
N LYS A 26 6.30 -1.67 -2.05
CA LYS A 26 6.86 -1.73 -3.41
C LYS A 26 6.13 -2.75 -4.27
N ASN A 27 5.71 -3.86 -3.67
CA ASN A 27 4.94 -4.86 -4.39
C ASN A 27 3.58 -4.32 -4.83
N PHE A 28 2.92 -3.55 -3.98
CA PHE A 28 1.71 -2.85 -4.37
C PHE A 28 1.95 -1.91 -5.55
N LEU A 29 3.04 -1.15 -5.49
CA LEU A 29 3.36 -0.19 -6.55
C LEU A 29 3.66 -0.84 -7.88
N LYS A 30 4.20 -2.06 -7.88
CA LYS A 30 4.41 -2.83 -9.12
C LYS A 30 3.10 -3.09 -9.84
N ASN A 31 2.02 -3.21 -9.10
CA ASN A 31 0.70 -3.50 -9.65
C ASN A 31 -0.17 -2.25 -9.82
N PHE A 32 0.40 -1.07 -9.55
CA PHE A 32 -0.36 0.18 -9.54
C PHE A 32 -1.07 0.44 -10.86
N SER A 33 -0.41 0.20 -11.97
CA SER A 33 -0.98 0.44 -13.30
C SER A 33 -2.17 -0.48 -13.60
N LYS A 34 -2.25 -1.60 -12.90
CA LYS A 34 -3.33 -2.58 -13.07
C LYS A 34 -4.49 -2.36 -12.10
N MET A 35 -4.32 -1.43 -11.17
CA MET A 35 -5.33 -1.15 -10.15
C MET A 35 -6.45 -0.28 -10.70
N ASN A 36 -7.68 -0.56 -10.25
CA ASN A 36 -8.81 0.33 -10.53
C ASN A 36 -8.80 1.50 -9.55
N ILE A 37 -9.77 2.41 -9.68
CA ILE A 37 -9.81 3.62 -8.86
C ILE A 37 -9.96 3.31 -7.37
N ASP A 38 -10.76 2.31 -7.04
CA ASP A 38 -10.97 1.93 -5.63
C ASP A 38 -9.70 1.38 -5.01
N GLU A 39 -8.99 0.52 -5.74
CA GLU A 39 -7.73 -0.06 -5.29
C GLU A 39 -6.66 1.03 -5.10
N LYS A 40 -6.56 1.97 -6.03
CA LYS A 40 -5.61 3.07 -5.92
C LYS A 40 -5.91 3.97 -4.73
N THR A 41 -7.19 4.24 -4.48
CA THR A 41 -7.61 5.05 -3.34
C THR A 41 -7.22 4.38 -2.03
N GLU A 42 -7.45 3.08 -1.91
CA GLU A 42 -7.07 2.33 -0.71
C GLU A 42 -5.55 2.33 -0.52
N LEU A 43 -4.79 2.18 -1.60
CA LEU A 43 -3.33 2.22 -1.50
C LEU A 43 -2.83 3.58 -1.00
N ILE A 44 -3.42 4.65 -1.48
CA ILE A 44 -3.05 6.00 -1.03
C ILE A 44 -3.32 6.15 0.48
N GLU A 45 -4.46 5.68 0.94
CA GLU A 45 -4.79 5.70 2.37
C GLU A 45 -3.81 4.85 3.17
N LEU A 46 -3.47 3.67 2.66
CA LEU A 46 -2.52 2.78 3.32
C LEU A 46 -1.17 3.46 3.52
N LEU A 47 -0.70 4.19 2.52
CA LEU A 47 0.59 4.87 2.56
C LEU A 47 0.63 6.07 3.50
N GLU A 48 -0.51 6.55 3.96
CA GLU A 48 -0.56 7.60 4.97
C GLU A 48 -0.32 7.08 6.39
N MET A 49 -0.36 5.76 6.59
CA MET A 49 -0.11 5.16 7.90
C MET A 49 1.38 5.22 8.26
N ASN A 50 1.68 5.28 9.57
CA ASN A 50 3.06 5.20 10.01
C ASN A 50 3.57 3.75 9.89
N ASP A 51 4.89 3.58 9.98
CA ASP A 51 5.52 2.26 9.75
C ASP A 51 5.04 1.19 10.71
N GLN A 52 4.92 1.52 12.00
CA GLN A 52 4.54 0.52 13.00
C GLN A 52 3.10 0.05 12.78
N ASP A 53 2.18 0.99 12.54
CA ASP A 53 0.79 0.64 12.30
C ASP A 53 0.63 -0.16 11.01
N LEU A 54 1.37 0.22 9.98
CA LEU A 54 1.36 -0.48 8.70
C LEU A 54 1.86 -1.92 8.85
N PHE A 55 2.99 -2.09 9.56
CA PHE A 55 3.56 -3.40 9.83
C PHE A 55 2.56 -4.29 10.59
N ASP A 56 1.99 -3.75 11.66
CA ASP A 56 1.04 -4.50 12.48
C ASP A 56 -0.19 -4.90 11.67
N LEU A 57 -0.70 -3.99 10.85
CA LEU A 57 -1.88 -4.26 10.05
C LEU A 57 -1.64 -5.38 9.04
N ILE A 58 -0.50 -5.36 8.36
CA ILE A 58 -0.20 -6.32 7.30
C ILE A 58 0.22 -7.68 7.87
N PHE A 59 1.06 -7.68 8.91
CA PHE A 59 1.69 -8.92 9.39
C PHE A 59 1.03 -9.52 10.63
N LYS A 60 0.37 -8.71 11.45
CA LYS A 60 -0.23 -9.18 12.71
C LYS A 60 -1.75 -9.16 12.72
N LYS A 61 -2.34 -8.23 11.98
CA LYS A 61 -3.79 -8.01 11.98
C LYS A 61 -4.37 -8.19 10.58
N LYS A 62 -4.07 -9.33 9.98
CA LYS A 62 -4.47 -9.65 8.61
C LYS A 62 -5.97 -9.44 8.37
N GLU A 63 -6.80 -9.91 9.31
CA GLU A 63 -8.25 -9.78 9.18
C GLU A 63 -8.69 -8.32 9.16
N LEU A 64 -8.05 -7.49 9.99
CA LEU A 64 -8.33 -6.07 10.03
C LEU A 64 -7.90 -5.39 8.72
N PHE A 65 -6.76 -5.81 8.17
CA PHE A 65 -6.30 -5.31 6.88
C PHE A 65 -7.34 -5.59 5.80
N VAL A 66 -7.81 -6.83 5.72
CA VAL A 66 -8.81 -7.22 4.72
C VAL A 66 -10.11 -6.45 4.91
N SER A 67 -10.48 -6.16 6.16
CA SER A 67 -11.68 -5.39 6.46
C SER A 67 -11.56 -3.93 6.04
N LYS A 68 -10.39 -3.32 6.26
CA LYS A 68 -10.16 -1.90 5.92
C LYS A 68 -9.85 -1.68 4.44
N PHE A 69 -9.11 -2.60 3.84
CA PHE A 69 -8.64 -2.48 2.47
C PHE A 69 -8.97 -3.74 1.67
N PRO A 70 -10.28 -4.03 1.50
CA PRO A 70 -10.68 -5.28 0.83
C PRO A 70 -10.22 -5.36 -0.62
N ASN A 71 -10.06 -4.23 -1.29
CA ASN A 71 -9.62 -4.22 -2.69
C ASN A 71 -8.13 -4.50 -2.83
N LEU A 72 -7.34 -4.33 -1.78
CA LEU A 72 -5.90 -4.59 -1.80
C LEU A 72 -5.55 -6.01 -1.39
N LYS A 73 -6.50 -6.79 -0.90
CA LYS A 73 -6.26 -8.15 -0.42
C LYS A 73 -5.49 -8.99 -1.44
N LYS A 74 -5.92 -8.97 -2.69
CA LYS A 74 -5.32 -9.80 -3.74
C LYS A 74 -3.87 -9.45 -4.05
N PHE A 75 -3.42 -8.26 -3.67
CA PHE A 75 -2.05 -7.85 -3.90
C PHE A 75 -1.15 -8.12 -2.69
N ALA A 76 -1.73 -8.30 -1.52
CA ALA A 76 -0.98 -8.51 -0.29
C ALA A 76 -0.81 -9.99 0.07
N TYR A 77 -1.77 -10.83 -0.30
CA TYR A 77 -1.79 -12.24 0.12
C TYR A 77 -1.98 -13.21 -1.03
#